data_188703a19f9ff7dfa6894f6332dc4b82
#
_entry.id   188703a19f9ff7dfa6894f6332dc4b82
#
_cell.length_a   1.000
_cell.length_b   1.000
_cell.length_c   1.000
_cell.angle_alpha   90.00
_cell.angle_beta   90.00
_cell.angle_gamma   90.00
#
_symmetry.space_group_name_H-M   'P 1'
#
loop_
_entity.id
_entity.type
_entity.pdbx_description
1 polymer ?
#
loop_
_entity_poly.entity_id
_entity_poly.type
_entity_poly.pdbx_seq_one_letter_code
_entity_poly.pdbx_strand_id
1 'polypeptide(L)'
;MPQIDYLKKILTARVYDVTDETPLEFAPQLSKKINNHVFLKREDHHEVFSYKIRGAYNRMAQLTPAQLKQGVITASAGNHAQGVAFSAAKLKCKAIIVVPETTPAIKIEAIKRFGGEYVEVVQHGGSYTDAYDHALKLEKEHKLTFAHPFDDPDVIAGQGTMGMEILRQHPTHLDAIFVPIGGGGAIAGIATYIKLVRPDVKIIGVQSVDSDAMAQSIKANKRVTLKDVGIFADGTAVKLVGKETFRLAKLYVDDYISVTTDDISTAIKDVFQDTRSILEPSGALAIAGMKAYAEQHGWKNKHLVAIASGANTNFDRLRYIASRADAGQAQEALFAMTIPEARGSFKHLCDLLGEQRSITEFNYRMNDPVHAHLLVGVAVTGHGDSTKIAEKFIKKGIATLDLSHNELAKQHIRNMIGGACTGAINEMVLRFEFPERAGVLLNFLTSVSLHWNISLFQYRNQGGDFGSVLVGIQVPAADRAQFKKFLPTLGHRYWDETDNPVYTLFLK
;
A
#
# COMPACT_ATOMS: atom_id res chain seq x y z
N MET A 1 -9.02 -35.51 6.72
CA MET A 1 -9.58 -34.66 7.78
C MET A 1 -11.03 -34.35 7.40
N PRO A 2 -12.00 -34.33 8.33
CA PRO A 2 -13.36 -33.93 8.01
C PRO A 2 -13.33 -32.51 7.41
N GLN A 3 -14.19 -32.27 6.41
CA GLN A 3 -14.32 -30.96 5.78
C GLN A 3 -14.82 -29.94 6.82
N ILE A 4 -14.13 -28.82 6.96
CA ILE A 4 -14.48 -27.76 7.92
C ILE A 4 -15.81 -27.12 7.46
N ASP A 5 -16.81 -27.13 8.33
CA ASP A 5 -18.09 -26.45 8.11
C ASP A 5 -17.93 -24.95 8.44
N TYR A 6 -17.52 -24.19 7.43
CA TYR A 6 -17.31 -22.75 7.58
C TYR A 6 -18.62 -21.99 7.78
N LEU A 7 -19.74 -22.44 7.19
CA LEU A 7 -21.04 -21.78 7.40
C LEU A 7 -21.42 -21.81 8.87
N LYS A 8 -21.34 -22.99 9.51
CA LYS A 8 -21.59 -23.13 10.93
C LYS A 8 -20.62 -22.31 11.77
N LYS A 9 -19.32 -22.33 11.44
CA LYS A 9 -18.30 -21.53 12.17
C LYS A 9 -18.55 -20.04 12.09
N ILE A 10 -18.98 -19.52 10.94
CA ILE A 10 -19.30 -18.10 10.74
C ILE A 10 -20.56 -17.71 11.53
N LEU A 11 -21.60 -18.53 11.45
CA LEU A 11 -22.87 -18.29 12.17
C LEU A 11 -22.72 -18.36 13.70
N THR A 12 -21.71 -19.10 14.21
CA THR A 12 -21.42 -19.23 15.64
C THR A 12 -20.20 -18.43 16.10
N ALA A 13 -19.68 -17.56 15.22
CA ALA A 13 -18.52 -16.74 15.56
C ALA A 13 -18.86 -15.71 16.65
N ARG A 14 -17.95 -15.56 17.62
CA ARG A 14 -18.14 -14.73 18.81
C ARG A 14 -17.69 -13.29 18.64
N VAL A 15 -17.74 -12.74 17.42
CA VAL A 15 -17.25 -11.38 17.14
C VAL A 15 -18.04 -10.32 17.87
N TYR A 16 -19.33 -10.54 18.07
CA TYR A 16 -20.25 -9.58 18.71
C TYR A 16 -20.11 -9.50 20.25
N ASP A 17 -19.22 -10.28 20.85
CA ASP A 17 -18.82 -10.08 22.24
C ASP A 17 -18.00 -8.79 22.45
N VAL A 18 -17.40 -8.27 21.35
CA VAL A 18 -16.42 -7.16 21.41
C VAL A 18 -16.63 -6.09 20.34
N THR A 19 -17.52 -6.29 19.41
CA THR A 19 -17.79 -5.31 18.35
C THR A 19 -19.25 -5.36 17.94
N ASP A 20 -19.75 -4.25 17.42
CA ASP A 20 -21.06 -4.16 16.81
C ASP A 20 -20.99 -4.48 15.31
N GLU A 21 -22.16 -4.64 14.67
CA GLU A 21 -22.24 -4.65 13.21
C GLU A 21 -21.79 -3.29 12.67
N THR A 22 -20.78 -3.32 11.80
CA THR A 22 -20.33 -2.07 11.18
C THR A 22 -21.31 -1.62 10.10
N PRO A 23 -21.43 -0.32 9.83
CA PRO A 23 -22.34 0.18 8.82
C PRO A 23 -21.97 -0.30 7.40
N LEU A 24 -23.00 -0.53 6.58
CA LEU A 24 -22.88 -0.56 5.12
C LEU A 24 -23.39 0.78 4.58
N GLU A 25 -22.46 1.69 4.30
CA GLU A 25 -22.75 3.09 4.02
C GLU A 25 -22.76 3.36 2.51
N PHE A 26 -23.82 4.04 2.03
CA PHE A 26 -23.89 4.47 0.64
C PHE A 26 -22.93 5.64 0.39
N ALA A 27 -22.12 5.56 -0.68
CA ALA A 27 -21.12 6.56 -1.05
C ALA A 27 -21.61 7.37 -2.29
N PRO A 28 -22.32 8.49 -2.10
CA PRO A 28 -23.01 9.18 -3.20
C PRO A 28 -22.07 9.83 -4.22
N GLN A 29 -20.97 10.44 -3.78
CA GLN A 29 -20.02 11.08 -4.68
C GLN A 29 -19.26 10.05 -5.50
N LEU A 30 -18.80 8.98 -4.85
CA LEU A 30 -18.13 7.88 -5.53
C LEU A 30 -19.06 7.16 -6.49
N SER A 31 -20.33 6.95 -6.10
CA SER A 31 -21.38 6.37 -6.95
C SER A 31 -21.58 7.18 -8.22
N LYS A 32 -21.69 8.49 -8.09
CA LYS A 32 -21.80 9.41 -9.24
C LYS A 32 -20.53 9.36 -10.11
N LYS A 33 -19.35 9.32 -9.49
CA LYS A 33 -18.06 9.35 -10.19
C LYS A 33 -17.87 8.14 -11.11
N ILE A 34 -18.31 6.94 -10.69
CA ILE A 34 -18.14 5.70 -11.45
C ILE A 34 -19.44 5.18 -12.09
N ASN A 35 -20.52 5.96 -12.05
CA ASN A 35 -21.85 5.61 -12.58
C ASN A 35 -22.38 4.24 -12.09
N ASN A 36 -22.22 3.95 -10.80
CA ASN A 36 -22.69 2.73 -10.14
C ASN A 36 -23.28 3.06 -8.76
N HIS A 37 -23.94 2.13 -8.11
CA HIS A 37 -24.42 2.26 -6.73
C HIS A 37 -23.38 1.66 -5.79
N VAL A 38 -22.59 2.50 -5.12
CA VAL A 38 -21.45 2.08 -4.29
C VAL A 38 -21.81 2.12 -2.82
N PHE A 39 -21.48 1.03 -2.13
CA PHE A 39 -21.63 0.89 -0.70
C PHE A 39 -20.28 0.52 -0.07
N LEU A 40 -19.95 1.14 1.05
CA LEU A 40 -18.72 0.90 1.80
C LEU A 40 -19.04 0.12 3.08
N LYS A 41 -18.47 -1.06 3.24
CA LYS A 41 -18.52 -1.79 4.50
C LYS A 41 -17.45 -1.23 5.42
N ARG A 42 -17.86 -0.48 6.46
CA ARG A 42 -17.04 0.42 7.27
C ARG A 42 -16.33 -0.31 8.41
N GLU A 43 -15.39 -1.17 8.08
CA GLU A 43 -14.58 -1.91 9.06
C GLU A 43 -13.55 -1.03 9.79
N ASP A 44 -13.34 0.18 9.34
CA ASP A 44 -12.57 1.22 9.99
C ASP A 44 -13.25 1.80 11.26
N HIS A 45 -14.54 1.51 11.48
CA HIS A 45 -15.31 1.97 12.66
C HIS A 45 -15.09 1.11 13.93
N HIS A 46 -14.33 0.03 13.85
CA HIS A 46 -14.00 -0.75 15.04
C HIS A 46 -13.11 0.03 16.02
N GLU A 47 -13.13 -0.34 17.31
CA GLU A 47 -12.27 0.27 18.33
C GLU A 47 -10.77 0.19 18.00
N VAL A 48 -10.35 -0.85 17.28
CA VAL A 48 -8.96 -1.01 16.78
C VAL A 48 -8.79 -0.50 15.35
N PHE A 49 -9.76 0.24 14.83
CA PHE A 49 -9.77 0.85 13.51
C PHE A 49 -9.52 -0.13 12.34
N SER A 50 -9.88 -1.41 12.48
CA SER A 50 -9.78 -2.41 11.41
C SER A 50 -10.58 -3.68 11.70
N TYR A 51 -10.99 -4.40 10.63
CA TYR A 51 -11.71 -5.68 10.72
C TYR A 51 -10.95 -6.79 11.45
N LYS A 52 -9.65 -6.62 11.68
CA LYS A 52 -8.79 -7.68 12.26
C LYS A 52 -9.24 -8.14 13.64
N ILE A 53 -9.93 -7.28 14.39
CA ILE A 53 -10.52 -7.62 15.68
C ILE A 53 -11.46 -8.82 15.59
N ARG A 54 -12.25 -8.95 14.50
CA ARG A 54 -13.23 -10.03 14.32
C ARG A 54 -12.56 -11.41 14.40
N GLY A 55 -11.56 -11.64 13.55
CA GLY A 55 -10.86 -12.91 13.51
C GLY A 55 -9.94 -13.14 14.71
N ALA A 56 -9.25 -12.11 15.18
CA ALA A 56 -8.37 -12.20 16.35
C ALA A 56 -9.19 -12.60 17.59
N TYR A 57 -10.27 -11.89 17.87
CA TYR A 57 -11.12 -12.22 19.02
C TYR A 57 -11.81 -13.56 18.86
N ASN A 58 -12.43 -13.86 17.70
CA ASN A 58 -13.10 -15.12 17.49
C ASN A 58 -12.16 -16.31 17.72
N ARG A 59 -10.92 -16.23 17.24
CA ARG A 59 -9.90 -17.29 17.47
C ARG A 59 -9.60 -17.44 18.96
N MET A 60 -9.34 -16.34 19.66
CA MET A 60 -8.99 -16.38 21.07
C MET A 60 -10.17 -16.82 21.96
N ALA A 61 -11.39 -16.44 21.60
CA ALA A 61 -12.61 -16.83 22.32
C ALA A 61 -12.97 -18.33 22.16
N GLN A 62 -12.39 -19.04 21.19
CA GLN A 62 -12.51 -20.50 21.03
C GLN A 62 -11.48 -21.29 21.83
N LEU A 63 -10.53 -20.63 22.50
CA LEU A 63 -9.52 -21.29 23.31
C LEU A 63 -10.11 -21.81 24.60
N THR A 64 -9.61 -22.96 25.04
CA THR A 64 -9.97 -23.52 26.36
C THR A 64 -9.46 -22.61 27.49
N PRO A 65 -10.07 -22.67 28.69
CA PRO A 65 -9.57 -21.93 29.85
C PRO A 65 -8.10 -22.21 30.18
N ALA A 66 -7.63 -23.42 29.93
CA ALA A 66 -6.22 -23.80 30.12
C ALA A 66 -5.30 -23.08 29.11
N GLN A 67 -5.70 -23.00 27.84
CA GLN A 67 -4.95 -22.27 26.78
C GLN A 67 -4.95 -20.76 27.05
N LEU A 68 -6.09 -20.17 27.45
CA LEU A 68 -6.14 -18.76 27.83
C LEU A 68 -5.25 -18.45 29.03
N LYS A 69 -5.22 -19.33 30.04
CA LYS A 69 -4.33 -19.17 31.18
C LYS A 69 -2.85 -19.24 30.79
N GLN A 70 -2.50 -20.12 29.84
CA GLN A 70 -1.14 -20.26 29.32
C GLN A 70 -0.72 -19.02 28.53
N GLY A 71 -1.63 -18.41 27.79
CA GLY A 71 -1.43 -17.23 26.99
C GLY A 71 -1.34 -17.48 25.49
N VAL A 72 -1.32 -16.42 24.73
CA VAL A 72 -1.25 -16.44 23.27
C VAL A 72 0.00 -15.72 22.77
N ILE A 73 0.39 -16.02 21.54
CA ILE A 73 1.49 -15.34 20.85
C ILE A 73 1.11 -15.04 19.41
N THR A 74 1.61 -13.94 18.85
CA THR A 74 1.52 -13.64 17.44
C THR A 74 2.74 -12.88 16.95
N ALA A 75 3.00 -12.91 15.64
CA ALA A 75 3.97 -12.07 14.97
C ALA A 75 3.22 -11.09 14.05
N SER A 76 3.16 -9.82 14.43
CA SER A 76 2.56 -8.75 13.63
C SER A 76 2.87 -7.39 14.25
N ALA A 77 3.17 -6.39 13.41
CA ALA A 77 3.35 -5.00 13.85
C ALA A 77 2.15 -4.09 13.48
N GLY A 78 1.10 -4.64 12.87
CA GLY A 78 -0.04 -3.88 12.34
C GLY A 78 -1.37 -4.26 12.97
N ASN A 79 -2.42 -4.20 12.15
CA ASN A 79 -3.81 -4.38 12.57
C ASN A 79 -4.10 -5.68 13.32
N HIS A 80 -3.44 -6.78 12.94
CA HIS A 80 -3.63 -8.05 13.65
C HIS A 80 -3.06 -8.00 15.07
N ALA A 81 -1.89 -7.39 15.26
CA ALA A 81 -1.31 -7.19 16.59
C ALA A 81 -2.24 -6.40 17.50
N GLN A 82 -2.83 -5.31 16.99
CA GLN A 82 -3.80 -4.51 17.74
C GLN A 82 -5.07 -5.30 18.06
N GLY A 83 -5.57 -6.10 17.11
CA GLY A 83 -6.70 -7.01 17.34
C GLY A 83 -6.43 -8.06 18.42
N VAL A 84 -5.25 -8.67 18.41
CA VAL A 84 -4.83 -9.64 19.44
C VAL A 84 -4.65 -8.94 20.79
N ALA A 85 -4.02 -7.76 20.83
CA ALA A 85 -3.83 -6.98 22.04
C ALA A 85 -5.16 -6.63 22.72
N PHE A 86 -6.10 -6.08 21.94
CA PHE A 86 -7.44 -5.78 22.43
C PHE A 86 -8.18 -7.02 22.94
N SER A 87 -8.10 -8.13 22.19
CA SER A 87 -8.72 -9.39 22.56
C SER A 87 -8.13 -9.96 23.86
N ALA A 88 -6.81 -9.83 24.03
CA ALA A 88 -6.11 -10.25 25.25
C ALA A 88 -6.62 -9.50 26.49
N ALA A 89 -6.77 -8.18 26.38
CA ALA A 89 -7.32 -7.35 27.46
C ALA A 89 -8.77 -7.72 27.78
N LYS A 90 -9.62 -7.94 26.77
CA LYS A 90 -11.03 -8.33 26.97
C LYS A 90 -11.17 -9.72 27.61
N LEU A 91 -10.34 -10.67 27.21
CA LEU A 91 -10.36 -12.06 27.74
C LEU A 91 -9.49 -12.22 28.99
N LYS A 92 -8.82 -11.16 29.46
CA LYS A 92 -7.85 -11.21 30.58
C LYS A 92 -6.79 -12.31 30.40
N CYS A 93 -6.28 -12.41 29.18
CA CYS A 93 -5.32 -13.42 28.75
C CYS A 93 -3.99 -12.73 28.43
N LYS A 94 -2.86 -13.29 28.87
CA LYS A 94 -1.54 -12.76 28.47
C LYS A 94 -1.28 -13.01 27.00
N ALA A 95 -0.75 -12.00 26.32
CA ALA A 95 -0.34 -12.09 24.92
C ALA A 95 1.08 -11.57 24.71
N ILE A 96 1.91 -12.37 24.02
CA ILE A 96 3.21 -11.92 23.53
C ILE A 96 3.04 -11.53 22.07
N ILE A 97 3.45 -10.31 21.72
CA ILE A 97 3.39 -9.79 20.35
C ILE A 97 4.81 -9.53 19.87
N VAL A 98 5.27 -10.37 18.95
CA VAL A 98 6.62 -10.23 18.38
C VAL A 98 6.57 -9.35 17.16
N VAL A 99 7.42 -8.32 17.14
CA VAL A 99 7.53 -7.34 16.06
C VAL A 99 8.99 -7.21 15.62
N PRO A 100 9.25 -6.86 14.35
CA PRO A 100 10.60 -6.51 13.93
C PRO A 100 11.17 -5.32 14.71
N GLU A 101 12.48 -5.25 14.90
CA GLU A 101 13.16 -4.09 15.50
C GLU A 101 12.96 -2.80 14.71
N THR A 102 12.64 -2.93 13.42
CA THR A 102 12.32 -1.82 12.51
C THR A 102 10.92 -1.22 12.73
N THR A 103 10.13 -1.79 13.63
CA THR A 103 8.74 -1.36 13.86
C THR A 103 8.72 0.04 14.49
N PRO A 104 8.00 1.01 13.87
CA PRO A 104 7.88 2.35 14.41
C PRO A 104 7.26 2.38 15.82
N ALA A 105 7.75 3.30 16.66
CA ALA A 105 7.28 3.46 18.05
C ALA A 105 5.77 3.64 18.14
N ILE A 106 5.16 4.40 17.23
CA ILE A 106 3.72 4.64 17.20
C ILE A 106 2.88 3.35 17.06
N LYS A 107 3.38 2.34 16.32
CA LYS A 107 2.72 1.04 16.20
C LYS A 107 2.83 0.23 17.49
N ILE A 108 3.99 0.28 18.14
CA ILE A 108 4.21 -0.38 19.43
C ILE A 108 3.33 0.25 20.51
N GLU A 109 3.24 1.57 20.53
CA GLU A 109 2.38 2.31 21.46
C GLU A 109 0.90 1.97 21.25
N ALA A 110 0.44 1.85 19.99
CA ALA A 110 -0.93 1.44 19.69
C ALA A 110 -1.23 0.03 20.23
N ILE A 111 -0.31 -0.92 20.04
CA ILE A 111 -0.45 -2.28 20.59
C ILE A 111 -0.56 -2.24 22.11
N LYS A 112 0.35 -1.53 22.79
CA LYS A 112 0.35 -1.38 24.26
C LYS A 112 -0.92 -0.70 24.76
N ARG A 113 -1.40 0.34 24.06
CA ARG A 113 -2.64 1.05 24.41
C ARG A 113 -3.86 0.12 24.42
N PHE A 114 -3.99 -0.77 23.44
CA PHE A 114 -5.12 -1.70 23.37
C PHE A 114 -4.99 -2.89 24.33
N GLY A 115 -3.78 -3.35 24.58
CA GLY A 115 -3.54 -4.53 25.40
C GLY A 115 -3.35 -4.27 26.89
N GLY A 116 -2.93 -3.05 27.25
CA GLY A 116 -2.65 -2.67 28.64
C GLY A 116 -1.64 -3.63 29.30
N GLU A 117 -1.94 -4.06 30.52
CA GLU A 117 -1.11 -4.99 31.30
C GLU A 117 -1.08 -6.45 30.77
N TYR A 118 -1.98 -6.76 29.82
CA TYR A 118 -2.08 -8.12 29.27
C TYR A 118 -1.12 -8.38 28.11
N VAL A 119 -0.39 -7.36 27.63
CA VAL A 119 0.44 -7.48 26.44
C VAL A 119 1.90 -7.20 26.74
N GLU A 120 2.75 -8.13 26.30
CA GLU A 120 4.19 -7.95 26.19
C GLU A 120 4.58 -7.83 24.71
N VAL A 121 5.33 -6.76 24.36
CA VAL A 121 5.85 -6.56 23.01
C VAL A 121 7.32 -6.92 22.99
N VAL A 122 7.67 -7.91 22.18
CA VAL A 122 9.05 -8.39 21.98
C VAL A 122 9.53 -7.91 20.60
N GLN A 123 10.59 -7.11 20.59
CA GLN A 123 11.23 -6.68 19.34
C GLN A 123 12.36 -7.65 18.99
N HIS A 124 12.31 -8.27 17.81
CA HIS A 124 13.32 -9.24 17.38
C HIS A 124 13.52 -9.25 15.87
N GLY A 125 14.80 -9.19 15.46
CA GLY A 125 15.24 -9.30 14.08
C GLY A 125 14.91 -8.09 13.20
N GLY A 126 15.45 -8.09 11.98
CA GLY A 126 15.31 -6.98 11.04
C GLY A 126 14.09 -7.07 10.12
N SER A 127 13.42 -8.22 10.07
CA SER A 127 12.33 -8.51 9.15
C SER A 127 11.12 -9.17 9.82
N TYR A 128 9.98 -9.17 9.11
CA TYR A 128 8.81 -9.93 9.56
C TYR A 128 9.11 -11.43 9.71
N THR A 129 9.93 -12.00 8.84
CA THR A 129 10.29 -13.43 8.91
C THR A 129 11.05 -13.74 10.19
N ASP A 130 12.02 -12.91 10.56
CA ASP A 130 12.79 -13.08 11.80
C ASP A 130 11.87 -13.03 13.04
N ALA A 131 10.97 -12.04 13.08
CA ALA A 131 9.99 -11.91 14.15
C ALA A 131 9.03 -13.10 14.21
N TYR A 132 8.59 -13.62 13.06
CA TYR A 132 7.72 -14.78 12.96
C TYR A 132 8.42 -16.06 13.46
N ASP A 133 9.65 -16.32 13.02
CA ASP A 133 10.42 -17.49 13.44
C ASP A 133 10.73 -17.44 14.95
N HIS A 134 11.02 -16.24 15.47
CA HIS A 134 11.18 -16.07 16.91
C HIS A 134 9.90 -16.31 17.69
N ALA A 135 8.74 -15.86 17.16
CA ALA A 135 7.46 -16.13 17.78
C ALA A 135 7.15 -17.64 17.82
N LEU A 136 7.48 -18.40 16.77
CA LEU A 136 7.33 -19.86 16.75
C LEU A 136 8.25 -20.57 17.75
N LYS A 137 9.43 -19.99 18.02
CA LYS A 137 10.33 -20.50 19.07
C LYS A 137 9.72 -20.28 20.45
N LEU A 138 9.30 -19.05 20.76
CA LEU A 138 8.64 -18.72 22.03
C LEU A 138 7.33 -19.48 22.25
N GLU A 139 6.54 -19.73 21.20
CA GLU A 139 5.34 -20.57 21.24
C GLU A 139 5.65 -21.93 21.85
N LYS A 140 6.70 -22.60 21.35
CA LYS A 140 7.11 -23.92 21.81
C LYS A 140 7.70 -23.89 23.22
N GLU A 141 8.59 -22.94 23.51
CA GLU A 141 9.27 -22.80 24.80
C GLU A 141 8.28 -22.54 25.95
N HIS A 142 7.31 -21.65 25.72
CA HIS A 142 6.33 -21.26 26.73
C HIS A 142 4.98 -21.96 26.59
N LYS A 143 4.84 -22.90 25.63
CA LYS A 143 3.58 -23.62 25.33
C LYS A 143 2.39 -22.70 25.09
N LEU A 144 2.63 -21.54 24.42
CA LEU A 144 1.63 -20.56 24.08
C LEU A 144 0.76 -21.04 22.91
N THR A 145 -0.39 -20.40 22.70
CA THR A 145 -1.21 -20.67 21.51
C THR A 145 -0.93 -19.59 20.47
N PHE A 146 -0.51 -19.99 19.26
CA PHE A 146 -0.27 -19.05 18.18
C PHE A 146 -1.60 -18.52 17.61
N ALA A 147 -1.77 -17.20 17.61
CA ALA A 147 -2.89 -16.51 16.98
C ALA A 147 -2.47 -16.07 15.56
N HIS A 148 -2.75 -16.93 14.57
CA HIS A 148 -2.34 -16.67 13.18
C HIS A 148 -3.11 -15.52 12.56
N PRO A 149 -2.47 -14.61 11.80
CA PRO A 149 -3.12 -13.39 11.28
C PRO A 149 -4.16 -13.63 10.19
N PHE A 150 -4.22 -14.81 9.56
CA PHE A 150 -5.14 -15.11 8.45
C PHE A 150 -5.38 -16.60 8.16
N ASP A 151 -4.41 -17.50 8.40
CA ASP A 151 -4.50 -18.92 7.99
C ASP A 151 -4.92 -19.83 9.15
N ASP A 152 -6.04 -19.49 9.76
CA ASP A 152 -6.67 -20.22 10.85
C ASP A 152 -8.18 -20.26 10.64
N PRO A 153 -8.86 -21.42 10.78
CA PRO A 153 -10.28 -21.56 10.52
C PRO A 153 -11.18 -20.66 11.38
N ASP A 154 -10.79 -20.38 12.62
CA ASP A 154 -11.57 -19.50 13.50
C ASP A 154 -11.34 -18.01 13.15
N VAL A 155 -10.13 -17.65 12.71
CA VAL A 155 -9.84 -16.33 12.15
C VAL A 155 -10.64 -16.11 10.87
N ILE A 156 -10.62 -17.06 9.93
CA ILE A 156 -11.38 -17.00 8.67
C ILE A 156 -12.88 -16.87 8.97
N ALA A 157 -13.41 -17.64 9.91
CA ALA A 157 -14.81 -17.57 10.29
C ALA A 157 -15.19 -16.20 10.88
N GLY A 158 -14.37 -15.65 11.77
CA GLY A 158 -14.57 -14.30 12.30
C GLY A 158 -14.63 -13.23 11.19
N GLN A 159 -13.76 -13.33 10.18
CA GLN A 159 -13.80 -12.41 9.03
C GLN A 159 -15.03 -12.64 8.14
N GLY A 160 -15.53 -13.88 8.06
CA GLY A 160 -16.73 -14.24 7.29
C GLY A 160 -18.01 -13.54 7.78
N THR A 161 -18.05 -13.09 9.04
CA THR A 161 -19.19 -12.32 9.57
C THR A 161 -19.44 -11.02 8.81
N MET A 162 -18.43 -10.43 8.18
CA MET A 162 -18.62 -9.27 7.28
C MET A 162 -19.56 -9.62 6.12
N GLY A 163 -19.40 -10.80 5.53
CA GLY A 163 -20.30 -11.26 4.45
C GLY A 163 -21.75 -11.46 4.94
N MET A 164 -21.92 -11.98 6.15
CA MET A 164 -23.23 -12.12 6.77
C MET A 164 -23.89 -10.75 7.00
N GLU A 165 -23.17 -9.79 7.54
CA GLU A 165 -23.67 -8.44 7.77
C GLU A 165 -24.05 -7.73 6.46
N ILE A 166 -23.23 -7.85 5.41
CA ILE A 166 -23.50 -7.25 4.09
C ILE A 166 -24.83 -7.74 3.55
N LEU A 167 -25.09 -9.05 3.57
CA LEU A 167 -26.37 -9.60 3.06
C LEU A 167 -27.58 -9.19 3.91
N ARG A 168 -27.41 -8.97 5.22
CA ARG A 168 -28.49 -8.45 6.07
C ARG A 168 -28.76 -6.97 5.82
N GLN A 169 -27.72 -6.17 5.66
CA GLN A 169 -27.81 -4.72 5.47
C GLN A 169 -28.20 -4.32 4.04
N HIS A 170 -27.94 -5.20 3.06
CA HIS A 170 -28.33 -5.01 1.65
C HIS A 170 -29.03 -6.26 1.12
N PRO A 171 -30.30 -6.49 1.51
CA PRO A 171 -31.03 -7.72 1.16
C PRO A 171 -31.52 -7.77 -0.30
N THR A 172 -31.41 -6.66 -1.02
CA THR A 172 -31.83 -6.53 -2.41
C THR A 172 -30.76 -7.04 -3.37
N HIS A 173 -30.87 -6.65 -4.64
CA HIS A 173 -29.90 -7.04 -5.67
C HIS A 173 -28.49 -6.50 -5.36
N LEU A 174 -27.50 -7.38 -5.43
CA LEU A 174 -26.09 -7.07 -5.24
C LEU A 174 -25.29 -7.74 -6.37
N ASP A 175 -24.52 -6.97 -7.14
CA ASP A 175 -23.75 -7.48 -8.26
C ASP A 175 -22.39 -8.02 -7.84
N ALA A 176 -21.65 -7.29 -6.99
CA ALA A 176 -20.30 -7.70 -6.58
C ALA A 176 -19.86 -7.13 -5.23
N ILE A 177 -18.96 -7.87 -4.57
CA ILE A 177 -18.24 -7.45 -3.37
C ILE A 177 -16.73 -7.47 -3.67
N PHE A 178 -16.06 -6.34 -3.42
CA PHE A 178 -14.63 -6.16 -3.57
C PHE A 178 -13.93 -6.29 -2.22
N VAL A 179 -12.95 -7.18 -2.13
CA VAL A 179 -12.30 -7.54 -0.87
C VAL A 179 -10.79 -7.39 -0.98
N PRO A 180 -10.11 -6.65 -0.08
CA PRO A 180 -8.67 -6.51 -0.09
C PRO A 180 -8.00 -7.81 0.34
N ILE A 181 -6.90 -8.19 -0.33
CA ILE A 181 -6.18 -9.43 -0.06
C ILE A 181 -4.74 -9.14 0.37
N GLY A 182 -4.39 -9.57 1.60
CA GLY A 182 -3.03 -9.86 1.99
C GLY A 182 -2.82 -11.38 2.06
N GLY A 183 -2.82 -11.98 3.25
CA GLY A 183 -2.75 -13.44 3.42
C GLY A 183 -4.01 -14.23 3.06
N GLY A 184 -5.14 -13.55 2.81
CA GLY A 184 -6.37 -14.13 2.29
C GLY A 184 -7.46 -14.42 3.32
N GLY A 185 -7.28 -14.11 4.62
CA GLY A 185 -8.27 -14.46 5.66
C GLY A 185 -9.64 -13.82 5.46
N ALA A 186 -9.69 -12.51 5.12
CA ALA A 186 -10.94 -11.79 4.88
C ALA A 186 -11.68 -12.32 3.65
N ILE A 187 -10.98 -12.41 2.51
CA ILE A 187 -11.63 -12.88 1.29
C ILE A 187 -12.08 -14.33 1.39
N ALA A 188 -11.30 -15.19 2.04
CA ALA A 188 -11.69 -16.59 2.27
C ALA A 188 -12.97 -16.69 3.09
N GLY A 189 -13.10 -15.92 4.18
CA GLY A 189 -14.29 -15.91 5.02
C GLY A 189 -15.51 -15.34 4.31
N ILE A 190 -15.39 -14.14 3.72
CA ILE A 190 -16.48 -13.46 3.01
C ILE A 190 -16.93 -14.30 1.81
N ALA A 191 -16.00 -14.74 0.95
CA ALA A 191 -16.34 -15.49 -0.25
C ALA A 191 -17.04 -16.81 0.09
N THR A 192 -16.56 -17.53 1.11
CA THR A 192 -17.19 -18.78 1.55
C THR A 192 -18.64 -18.55 1.99
N TYR A 193 -18.89 -17.55 2.84
CA TYR A 193 -20.26 -17.25 3.28
C TYR A 193 -21.15 -16.84 2.11
N ILE A 194 -20.71 -15.87 1.32
CA ILE A 194 -21.50 -15.33 0.21
C ILE A 194 -21.84 -16.42 -0.81
N LYS A 195 -20.88 -17.23 -1.23
CA LYS A 195 -21.11 -18.26 -2.23
C LYS A 195 -22.00 -19.42 -1.76
N LEU A 196 -22.03 -19.66 -0.45
CA LEU A 196 -22.95 -20.65 0.13
C LEU A 196 -24.39 -20.12 0.27
N VAL A 197 -24.60 -18.81 0.40
CA VAL A 197 -25.91 -18.18 0.63
C VAL A 197 -26.45 -17.48 -0.62
N ARG A 198 -25.61 -16.76 -1.35
CA ARG A 198 -25.93 -15.98 -2.56
C ARG A 198 -24.85 -16.21 -3.62
N PRO A 199 -24.83 -17.37 -4.28
CA PRO A 199 -23.82 -17.74 -5.28
C PRO A 199 -23.82 -16.84 -6.52
N ASP A 200 -24.90 -16.10 -6.75
CA ASP A 200 -25.07 -15.11 -7.82
C ASP A 200 -24.18 -13.85 -7.62
N VAL A 201 -23.85 -13.49 -6.40
CA VAL A 201 -23.01 -12.33 -6.09
C VAL A 201 -21.54 -12.62 -6.42
N LYS A 202 -20.93 -11.77 -7.24
CA LYS A 202 -19.51 -11.90 -7.58
C LYS A 202 -18.61 -11.45 -6.42
N ILE A 203 -17.54 -12.20 -6.18
CA ILE A 203 -16.48 -11.85 -5.23
C ILE A 203 -15.22 -11.52 -6.01
N ILE A 204 -14.76 -10.28 -5.89
CA ILE A 204 -13.56 -9.79 -6.59
C ILE A 204 -12.46 -9.52 -5.57
N GLY A 205 -11.35 -10.23 -5.73
CA GLY A 205 -10.16 -10.03 -4.90
C GLY A 205 -9.32 -8.86 -5.40
N VAL A 206 -8.90 -7.98 -4.48
CA VAL A 206 -8.08 -6.82 -4.83
C VAL A 206 -6.73 -6.87 -4.16
N GLN A 207 -5.67 -6.68 -4.94
CA GLN A 207 -4.28 -6.64 -4.46
C GLN A 207 -3.55 -5.41 -5.01
N SER A 208 -2.43 -5.04 -4.37
CA SER A 208 -1.48 -4.10 -4.97
C SER A 208 -0.63 -4.83 -6.02
N VAL A 209 -0.25 -4.14 -7.10
CA VAL A 209 0.59 -4.70 -8.18
C VAL A 209 1.95 -5.22 -7.69
N ASP A 210 2.44 -4.70 -6.57
CA ASP A 210 3.71 -5.10 -5.96
C ASP A 210 3.54 -6.09 -4.78
N SER A 211 2.32 -6.58 -4.54
CA SER A 211 2.00 -7.53 -3.47
C SER A 211 0.83 -8.45 -3.86
N ASP A 212 0.88 -9.05 -5.04
CA ASP A 212 -0.20 -9.82 -5.68
C ASP A 212 -0.07 -11.36 -5.52
N ALA A 213 0.47 -11.81 -4.38
CA ALA A 213 0.76 -13.23 -4.10
C ALA A 213 -0.43 -14.17 -4.33
N MET A 214 -1.68 -13.76 -4.04
CA MET A 214 -2.86 -14.57 -4.25
C MET A 214 -3.17 -14.72 -5.75
N ALA A 215 -3.19 -13.63 -6.51
CA ALA A 215 -3.46 -13.66 -7.94
C ALA A 215 -2.43 -14.53 -8.67
N GLN A 216 -1.12 -14.38 -8.36
CA GLN A 216 -0.08 -15.23 -8.91
C GLN A 216 -0.25 -16.70 -8.51
N SER A 217 -0.65 -16.98 -7.27
CA SER A 217 -0.88 -18.32 -6.77
C SER A 217 -2.07 -19.00 -7.47
N ILE A 218 -3.15 -18.27 -7.70
CA ILE A 218 -4.32 -18.77 -8.45
C ILE A 218 -3.93 -19.08 -9.89
N LYS A 219 -3.24 -18.15 -10.57
CA LYS A 219 -2.74 -18.34 -11.94
C LYS A 219 -1.80 -19.55 -12.07
N ALA A 220 -0.92 -19.73 -11.09
CA ALA A 220 0.04 -20.85 -11.06
C ALA A 220 -0.59 -22.16 -10.54
N ASN A 221 -1.83 -22.14 -10.09
CA ASN A 221 -2.52 -23.27 -9.41
C ASN A 221 -1.75 -23.85 -8.22
N LYS A 222 -0.87 -23.07 -7.59
CA LYS A 222 -0.08 -23.40 -6.39
C LYS A 222 0.31 -22.13 -5.67
N ARG A 223 0.55 -22.20 -4.36
CA ARG A 223 1.04 -21.04 -3.62
C ARG A 223 2.40 -20.59 -4.15
N VAL A 224 2.50 -19.31 -4.48
CA VAL A 224 3.71 -18.64 -4.97
C VAL A 224 4.24 -17.73 -3.87
N THR A 225 5.54 -17.82 -3.59
CA THR A 225 6.23 -16.88 -2.69
C THR A 225 6.81 -15.77 -3.52
N LEU A 226 6.38 -14.53 -3.25
CA LEU A 226 6.95 -13.34 -3.88
C LEU A 226 8.38 -13.11 -3.39
N LYS A 227 9.27 -12.68 -4.28
CA LYS A 227 10.63 -12.29 -3.92
C LYS A 227 10.61 -11.09 -2.98
N ASP A 228 9.88 -10.05 -3.38
CA ASP A 228 9.72 -8.80 -2.65
C ASP A 228 8.24 -8.41 -2.61
N VAL A 229 7.86 -7.56 -1.67
CA VAL A 229 6.51 -6.98 -1.57
C VAL A 229 6.63 -5.47 -1.40
N GLY A 230 5.72 -4.75 -2.04
CA GLY A 230 5.58 -3.32 -1.80
C GLY A 230 4.97 -3.05 -0.43
N ILE A 231 5.40 -1.97 0.18
CA ILE A 231 5.09 -1.64 1.57
C ILE A 231 4.12 -0.47 1.70
N PHE A 232 3.66 0.08 0.57
CA PHE A 232 2.68 1.17 0.62
C PHE A 232 1.37 0.72 1.24
N ALA A 233 0.84 -0.45 0.87
CA ALA A 233 -0.31 -1.07 1.50
C ALA A 233 0.14 -2.16 2.50
N ASP A 234 0.87 -1.74 3.55
CA ASP A 234 1.58 -2.61 4.49
C ASP A 234 0.69 -3.65 5.19
N GLY A 235 -0.58 -3.30 5.49
CA GLY A 235 -1.56 -4.25 6.06
C GLY A 235 -1.90 -5.44 5.14
N THR A 236 -1.57 -5.35 3.84
CA THR A 236 -1.78 -6.40 2.84
C THR A 236 -0.48 -6.90 2.19
N ALA A 237 0.69 -6.42 2.63
CA ALA A 237 2.00 -6.80 2.12
C ALA A 237 2.43 -8.20 2.60
N VAL A 238 2.02 -9.24 1.90
CA VAL A 238 2.26 -10.65 2.28
C VAL A 238 2.97 -11.39 1.16
N LYS A 239 4.16 -11.96 1.46
CA LYS A 239 4.96 -12.71 0.47
C LYS A 239 4.33 -14.05 0.07
N LEU A 240 3.64 -14.71 1.00
CA LEU A 240 3.04 -16.03 0.80
C LEU A 240 1.66 -16.10 1.44
N VAL A 241 0.65 -16.40 0.67
CA VAL A 241 -0.73 -16.58 1.14
C VAL A 241 -0.87 -17.85 1.99
N GLY A 242 -1.89 -17.90 2.84
CA GLY A 242 -2.19 -19.08 3.66
C GLY A 242 -2.51 -20.32 2.82
N LYS A 243 -2.37 -21.48 3.42
CA LYS A 243 -2.73 -22.75 2.77
C LYS A 243 -4.24 -22.90 2.65
N GLU A 244 -4.96 -22.66 3.73
CA GLU A 244 -6.41 -22.78 3.78
C GLU A 244 -7.08 -21.61 3.07
N THR A 245 -6.53 -20.40 3.24
CA THR A 245 -7.06 -19.21 2.55
C THR A 245 -6.90 -19.33 1.02
N PHE A 246 -5.80 -19.88 0.52
CA PHE A 246 -5.61 -20.18 -0.90
C PHE A 246 -6.64 -21.21 -1.41
N ARG A 247 -6.88 -22.29 -0.64
CA ARG A 247 -7.84 -23.33 -0.99
C ARG A 247 -9.24 -22.74 -1.14
N LEU A 248 -9.68 -21.92 -0.17
CA LEU A 248 -11.00 -21.28 -0.20
C LEU A 248 -11.12 -20.22 -1.29
N ALA A 249 -10.09 -19.39 -1.46
CA ALA A 249 -10.06 -18.39 -2.52
C ALA A 249 -10.17 -19.02 -3.92
N LYS A 250 -9.49 -20.14 -4.14
CA LYS A 250 -9.60 -20.91 -5.40
C LYS A 250 -11.00 -21.46 -5.65
N LEU A 251 -11.75 -21.78 -4.60
CA LEU A 251 -13.10 -22.35 -4.72
C LEU A 251 -14.19 -21.28 -4.90
N TYR A 252 -14.04 -20.12 -4.28
CA TYR A 252 -15.14 -19.19 -4.06
C TYR A 252 -14.90 -17.76 -4.56
N VAL A 253 -13.72 -17.41 -5.03
CA VAL A 253 -13.45 -16.08 -5.60
C VAL A 253 -13.58 -16.14 -7.11
N ASP A 254 -14.34 -15.20 -7.67
CA ASP A 254 -14.66 -15.20 -9.10
C ASP A 254 -13.57 -14.55 -9.94
N ASP A 255 -12.92 -13.48 -9.43
CA ASP A 255 -11.92 -12.76 -10.20
C ASP A 255 -10.94 -11.98 -9.29
N TYR A 256 -9.87 -11.50 -9.89
CA TYR A 256 -8.80 -10.77 -9.19
C TYR A 256 -8.38 -9.55 -10.00
N ILE A 257 -8.12 -8.44 -9.29
CA ILE A 257 -7.55 -7.23 -9.89
C ILE A 257 -6.40 -6.70 -9.03
N SER A 258 -5.35 -6.20 -9.69
CA SER A 258 -4.25 -5.52 -9.01
C SER A 258 -4.24 -4.04 -9.37
N VAL A 259 -3.98 -3.20 -8.38
CA VAL A 259 -4.02 -1.72 -8.48
C VAL A 259 -2.71 -1.10 -8.05
N THR A 260 -2.43 0.10 -8.53
CA THR A 260 -1.21 0.85 -8.24
C THR A 260 -1.33 1.66 -6.94
N THR A 261 -0.19 2.16 -6.46
CA THR A 261 -0.13 3.11 -5.33
C THR A 261 -0.97 4.38 -5.61
N ASP A 262 -1.01 4.85 -6.85
CA ASP A 262 -1.76 6.03 -7.25
C ASP A 262 -3.28 5.77 -7.20
N ASP A 263 -3.72 4.59 -7.64
CA ASP A 263 -5.12 4.16 -7.54
C ASP A 263 -5.58 4.09 -6.07
N ILE A 264 -4.76 3.51 -5.21
CA ILE A 264 -5.04 3.41 -3.77
C ILE A 264 -5.11 4.80 -3.13
N SER A 265 -4.15 5.67 -3.43
CA SER A 265 -4.13 7.04 -2.89
C SER A 265 -5.35 7.85 -3.35
N THR A 266 -5.74 7.68 -4.61
CA THR A 266 -6.98 8.26 -5.16
C THR A 266 -8.22 7.74 -4.44
N ALA A 267 -8.27 6.44 -4.14
CA ALA A 267 -9.40 5.83 -3.42
C ALA A 267 -9.50 6.38 -1.97
N ILE A 268 -8.37 6.62 -1.29
CA ILE A 268 -8.38 7.27 0.04
C ILE A 268 -9.01 8.66 -0.06
N LYS A 269 -8.63 9.46 -1.06
CA LYS A 269 -9.20 10.80 -1.31
C LYS A 269 -10.71 10.71 -1.59
N ASP A 270 -11.14 9.76 -2.44
CA ASP A 270 -12.55 9.59 -2.77
C ASP A 270 -13.39 9.23 -1.54
N VAL A 271 -12.91 8.29 -0.70
CA VAL A 271 -13.60 7.93 0.54
C VAL A 271 -13.66 9.12 1.51
N PHE A 272 -12.57 9.88 1.64
CA PHE A 272 -12.56 11.08 2.46
C PHE A 272 -13.61 12.11 2.01
N GLN A 273 -13.83 12.25 0.70
CA GLN A 273 -14.85 13.17 0.16
C GLN A 273 -16.27 12.76 0.56
N ASP A 274 -16.56 11.46 0.59
CA ASP A 274 -17.89 10.94 0.97
C ASP A 274 -18.08 10.89 2.51
N THR A 275 -17.08 10.47 3.26
CA THR A 275 -17.23 10.04 4.66
C THR A 275 -16.51 10.91 5.68
N ARG A 276 -15.58 11.76 5.26
CA ARG A 276 -14.60 12.49 6.10
C ARG A 276 -13.67 11.59 6.92
N SER A 277 -13.65 10.28 6.63
CA SER A 277 -12.71 9.33 7.23
C SER A 277 -11.50 9.14 6.33
N ILE A 278 -10.33 8.98 6.94
CA ILE A 278 -9.07 8.71 6.23
C ILE A 278 -8.74 7.24 6.42
N LEU A 279 -8.90 6.46 5.37
CA LEU A 279 -8.50 5.05 5.39
C LEU A 279 -6.97 4.92 5.28
N GLU A 280 -6.43 3.85 5.86
CA GLU A 280 -5.06 3.42 5.55
C GLU A 280 -4.97 2.89 4.11
N PRO A 281 -3.79 2.82 3.48
CA PRO A 281 -3.67 2.30 2.12
C PRO A 281 -4.28 0.92 1.91
N SER A 282 -4.06 -0.02 2.82
CA SER A 282 -4.71 -1.34 2.78
C SER A 282 -6.23 -1.25 2.96
N GLY A 283 -6.69 -0.24 3.71
CA GLY A 283 -8.11 0.02 3.95
C GLY A 283 -8.87 0.47 2.70
N ALA A 284 -8.20 1.22 1.82
CA ALA A 284 -8.78 1.73 0.59
C ALA A 284 -8.57 0.81 -0.62
N LEU A 285 -7.82 -0.28 -0.47
CA LEU A 285 -7.43 -1.17 -1.57
C LEU A 285 -8.64 -1.72 -2.34
N ALA A 286 -9.67 -2.18 -1.64
CA ALA A 286 -10.88 -2.70 -2.27
C ALA A 286 -11.62 -1.64 -3.09
N ILE A 287 -11.64 -0.40 -2.62
CA ILE A 287 -12.27 0.72 -3.30
C ILE A 287 -11.51 1.05 -4.60
N ALA A 288 -10.18 1.07 -4.55
CA ALA A 288 -9.33 1.25 -5.72
C ALA A 288 -9.61 0.17 -6.78
N GLY A 289 -9.66 -1.11 -6.36
CA GLY A 289 -9.96 -2.22 -7.25
C GLY A 289 -11.37 -2.16 -7.83
N MET A 290 -12.37 -1.77 -7.05
CA MET A 290 -13.74 -1.60 -7.51
C MET A 290 -13.82 -0.54 -8.64
N LYS A 291 -13.14 0.60 -8.47
CA LYS A 291 -13.08 1.66 -9.49
C LYS A 291 -12.45 1.14 -10.78
N ALA A 292 -11.26 0.58 -10.67
CA ALA A 292 -10.50 0.06 -11.81
C ALA A 292 -11.25 -1.08 -12.53
N TYR A 293 -11.85 -1.99 -11.77
CA TYR A 293 -12.62 -3.12 -12.32
C TYR A 293 -13.89 -2.66 -13.06
N ALA A 294 -14.63 -1.71 -12.46
CA ALA A 294 -15.83 -1.16 -13.08
C ALA A 294 -15.49 -0.43 -14.41
N GLU A 295 -14.40 0.31 -14.44
CA GLU A 295 -13.91 0.98 -15.65
C GLU A 295 -13.47 -0.04 -16.71
N GLN A 296 -12.64 -1.02 -16.35
CA GLN A 296 -12.12 -2.05 -17.26
C GLN A 296 -13.24 -2.87 -17.92
N HIS A 297 -14.33 -3.13 -17.18
CA HIS A 297 -15.45 -3.95 -17.66
C HIS A 297 -16.66 -3.14 -18.16
N GLY A 298 -16.54 -1.80 -18.18
CA GLY A 298 -17.62 -0.92 -18.62
C GLY A 298 -18.89 -1.01 -17.76
N TRP A 299 -18.75 -1.32 -16.46
CA TRP A 299 -19.89 -1.50 -15.55
C TRP A 299 -20.57 -0.19 -15.23
N LYS A 300 -21.89 -0.18 -15.39
CA LYS A 300 -22.78 0.95 -15.06
C LYS A 300 -24.02 0.45 -14.36
N ASN A 301 -24.58 1.25 -13.46
CA ASN A 301 -25.81 0.96 -12.71
C ASN A 301 -25.73 -0.36 -11.91
N LYS A 302 -24.53 -0.78 -11.51
CA LYS A 302 -24.29 -1.97 -10.69
C LYS A 302 -24.31 -1.62 -9.21
N HIS A 303 -24.82 -2.54 -8.39
CA HIS A 303 -24.77 -2.47 -6.93
C HIS A 303 -23.46 -3.12 -6.46
N LEU A 304 -22.55 -2.32 -5.98
CA LEU A 304 -21.18 -2.70 -5.64
C LEU A 304 -20.89 -2.43 -4.17
N VAL A 305 -20.32 -3.41 -3.48
CA VAL A 305 -19.83 -3.25 -2.11
C VAL A 305 -18.30 -3.32 -2.12
N ALA A 306 -17.64 -2.40 -1.43
CA ALA A 306 -16.21 -2.47 -1.17
C ALA A 306 -15.94 -2.45 0.35
N ILE A 307 -14.99 -3.28 0.80
CA ILE A 307 -14.60 -3.34 2.21
C ILE A 307 -13.64 -2.20 2.52
N ALA A 308 -14.09 -1.19 3.28
CA ALA A 308 -13.24 -0.16 3.88
C ALA A 308 -12.57 -0.76 5.12
N SER A 309 -11.43 -1.41 4.91
CA SER A 309 -10.94 -2.47 5.81
C SER A 309 -10.18 -1.98 7.04
N GLY A 310 -9.77 -0.69 7.08
CA GLY A 310 -9.10 -0.09 8.24
C GLY A 310 -8.62 1.33 8.01
N ALA A 311 -8.29 2.02 9.13
CA ALA A 311 -7.85 3.41 9.17
C ALA A 311 -6.59 3.64 10.04
N ASN A 312 -5.82 2.60 10.33
CA ASN A 312 -4.59 2.69 11.15
C ASN A 312 -3.43 3.32 10.35
N THR A 313 -3.63 4.55 9.88
CA THR A 313 -2.60 5.28 9.15
C THR A 313 -1.82 6.22 10.07
N ASN A 314 -0.52 6.39 9.77
CA ASN A 314 0.26 7.44 10.41
C ASN A 314 -0.04 8.79 9.75
N PHE A 315 -0.23 9.84 10.55
CA PHE A 315 -0.59 11.18 10.07
C PHE A 315 0.46 11.75 9.10
N ASP A 316 1.74 11.53 9.37
CA ASP A 316 2.83 12.01 8.50
C ASP A 316 2.77 11.44 7.07
N ARG A 317 2.14 10.28 6.92
CA ARG A 317 1.94 9.62 5.62
C ARG A 317 0.95 10.33 4.70
N LEU A 318 0.08 11.18 5.27
CA LEU A 318 -0.96 11.89 4.51
C LEU A 318 -0.39 12.80 3.43
N ARG A 319 0.77 13.41 3.68
CA ARG A 319 1.45 14.24 2.67
C ARG A 319 1.78 13.43 1.41
N TYR A 320 2.31 12.22 1.60
CA TYR A 320 2.64 11.33 0.49
C TYR A 320 1.38 10.86 -0.23
N ILE A 321 0.36 10.42 0.53
CA ILE A 321 -0.93 10.00 -0.02
C ILE A 321 -1.55 11.12 -0.86
N ALA A 322 -1.60 12.35 -0.34
CA ALA A 322 -2.16 13.49 -1.06
C ALA A 322 -1.43 13.76 -2.37
N SER A 323 -0.08 13.76 -2.35
CA SER A 323 0.73 13.98 -3.55
C SER A 323 0.51 12.89 -4.62
N ARG A 324 0.27 11.64 -4.20
CA ARG A 324 0.01 10.51 -5.11
C ARG A 324 -1.44 10.50 -5.61
N ALA A 325 -2.39 10.91 -4.78
CA ALA A 325 -3.79 11.01 -5.18
C ALA A 325 -4.02 12.02 -6.31
N ASP A 326 -3.31 13.12 -6.31
CA ASP A 326 -3.40 14.13 -7.38
C ASP A 326 -2.83 13.58 -8.70
N ALA A 327 -1.75 12.82 -8.65
CA ALA A 327 -1.19 12.13 -9.82
C ALA A 327 -2.12 11.01 -10.33
N GLY A 328 -2.70 10.22 -9.43
CA GLY A 328 -3.54 9.06 -9.79
C GLY A 328 -4.92 9.43 -10.34
N GLN A 329 -5.43 10.63 -10.04
CA GLN A 329 -6.69 11.11 -10.63
C GLN A 329 -6.54 11.59 -12.09
N ALA A 330 -5.33 11.52 -12.66
CA ALA A 330 -5.01 12.19 -13.92
C ALA A 330 -5.52 13.65 -13.94
N GLN A 331 -5.40 14.33 -12.79
CA GLN A 331 -5.74 15.75 -12.63
C GLN A 331 -4.52 16.64 -12.88
N GLU A 332 -3.33 16.04 -12.84
CA GLU A 332 -2.06 16.71 -13.13
C GLU A 332 -1.22 15.83 -14.06
N ALA A 333 -0.68 16.42 -15.11
CA ALA A 333 0.39 15.86 -15.90
C ALA A 333 1.69 16.63 -15.64
N LEU A 334 2.81 15.91 -15.59
CA LEU A 334 4.13 16.48 -15.36
C LEU A 334 4.98 16.34 -16.61
N PHE A 335 5.56 17.44 -17.07
CA PHE A 335 6.36 17.48 -18.29
C PHE A 335 7.75 18.06 -18.05
N ALA A 336 8.77 17.43 -18.65
CA ALA A 336 10.02 18.10 -18.92
C ALA A 336 9.94 18.74 -20.31
N MET A 337 10.16 20.05 -20.37
CA MET A 337 10.10 20.82 -21.61
C MET A 337 11.42 21.53 -21.85
N THR A 338 11.90 21.53 -23.09
CA THR A 338 13.09 22.27 -23.49
C THR A 338 12.69 23.34 -24.47
N ILE A 339 12.97 24.59 -24.12
CA ILE A 339 12.71 25.78 -24.93
C ILE A 339 13.98 26.60 -25.09
N PRO A 340 14.06 27.51 -26.06
CA PRO A 340 15.20 28.45 -26.16
C PRO A 340 15.36 29.27 -24.89
N GLU A 341 16.60 29.47 -24.42
CA GLU A 341 16.93 30.38 -23.34
C GLU A 341 16.92 31.83 -23.87
N ALA A 342 15.72 32.35 -24.06
CA ALA A 342 15.51 33.67 -24.64
C ALA A 342 14.33 34.39 -23.98
N ARG A 343 14.42 35.71 -24.00
CA ARG A 343 13.36 36.57 -23.47
C ARG A 343 12.02 36.30 -24.17
N GLY A 344 10.97 36.03 -23.41
CA GLY A 344 9.63 35.76 -23.92
C GLY A 344 9.31 34.27 -24.17
N SER A 345 10.28 33.37 -24.11
CA SER A 345 10.06 31.91 -24.32
C SER A 345 9.06 31.32 -23.35
N PHE A 346 9.07 31.74 -22.08
CA PHE A 346 8.11 31.26 -21.08
C PHE A 346 6.68 31.73 -21.38
N LYS A 347 6.52 32.99 -21.80
CA LYS A 347 5.22 33.53 -22.24
C LYS A 347 4.70 32.71 -23.42
N HIS A 348 5.54 32.49 -24.42
CA HIS A 348 5.18 31.67 -25.58
C HIS A 348 4.73 30.26 -25.22
N LEU A 349 5.42 29.60 -24.26
CA LEU A 349 5.03 28.29 -23.72
C LEU A 349 3.63 28.35 -23.08
N CYS A 350 3.37 29.36 -22.25
CA CYS A 350 2.08 29.55 -21.60
C CYS A 350 0.96 29.85 -22.59
N ASP A 351 1.23 30.68 -23.61
CA ASP A 351 0.27 30.97 -24.68
C ASP A 351 -0.12 29.70 -25.46
N LEU A 352 0.84 28.82 -25.72
CA LEU A 352 0.59 27.52 -26.35
C LEU A 352 -0.22 26.56 -25.44
N LEU A 353 -0.04 26.63 -24.13
CA LEU A 353 -0.83 25.85 -23.19
C LEU A 353 -2.30 26.25 -23.24
N GLY A 354 -2.55 27.55 -23.29
CA GLY A 354 -3.87 28.17 -23.37
C GLY A 354 -4.45 28.52 -21.99
N GLU A 355 -5.33 29.53 -21.97
CA GLU A 355 -5.90 30.09 -20.73
C GLU A 355 -6.81 29.14 -19.93
N GLN A 356 -7.29 28.06 -20.56
CA GLN A 356 -8.22 27.13 -19.94
C GLN A 356 -7.54 26.04 -19.09
N ARG A 357 -6.21 25.99 -19.10
CA ARG A 357 -5.44 24.98 -18.35
C ARG A 357 -4.64 25.64 -17.24
N SER A 358 -4.87 25.18 -16.04
CA SER A 358 -4.08 25.61 -14.88
C SER A 358 -2.70 24.97 -14.89
N ILE A 359 -1.67 25.77 -14.74
CA ILE A 359 -0.31 25.30 -14.43
C ILE A 359 -0.28 25.02 -12.93
N THR A 360 0.06 23.82 -12.54
CA THR A 360 0.13 23.37 -11.15
C THR A 360 1.55 23.50 -10.61
N GLU A 361 2.55 23.42 -11.49
CA GLU A 361 3.95 23.54 -11.15
C GLU A 361 4.73 24.12 -12.33
N PHE A 362 5.66 25.01 -12.04
CA PHE A 362 6.54 25.59 -13.05
C PHE A 362 7.92 25.83 -12.42
N ASN A 363 8.83 24.90 -12.67
CA ASN A 363 10.17 24.95 -12.09
C ASN A 363 11.23 25.08 -13.17
N TYR A 364 12.13 26.02 -12.96
CA TYR A 364 13.23 26.34 -13.86
C TYR A 364 14.42 26.88 -13.09
N ARG A 365 15.62 26.52 -13.55
CA ARG A 365 16.88 27.17 -13.16
C ARG A 365 17.80 27.25 -14.38
N MET A 366 18.35 28.41 -14.61
CA MET A 366 19.33 28.64 -15.69
C MET A 366 20.60 27.82 -15.45
N ASN A 367 20.90 26.93 -16.36
CA ASN A 367 22.12 26.11 -16.33
C ASN A 367 22.78 25.99 -17.72
N ASP A 368 22.10 26.40 -18.79
CA ASP A 368 22.56 26.37 -20.15
C ASP A 368 22.18 27.71 -20.81
N PRO A 369 23.13 28.39 -21.52
CA PRO A 369 22.86 29.70 -22.14
C PRO A 369 22.01 29.62 -23.42
N VAL A 370 21.76 28.42 -23.95
CA VAL A 370 21.03 28.20 -25.22
C VAL A 370 19.68 27.58 -24.96
N HIS A 371 19.59 26.67 -24.00
CA HIS A 371 18.38 25.89 -23.72
C HIS A 371 17.93 26.03 -22.27
N ALA A 372 16.67 26.33 -22.09
CA ALA A 372 15.99 26.26 -20.80
C ALA A 372 15.27 24.92 -20.65
N HIS A 373 15.63 24.16 -19.60
CA HIS A 373 14.95 22.94 -19.21
C HIS A 373 13.97 23.24 -18.07
N LEU A 374 12.69 22.97 -18.30
CA LEU A 374 11.60 23.28 -17.39
C LEU A 374 10.93 21.99 -16.91
N LEU A 375 10.55 21.97 -15.64
CA LEU A 375 9.57 21.03 -15.14
C LEU A 375 8.23 21.75 -15.00
N VAL A 376 7.22 21.30 -15.73
CA VAL A 376 5.90 21.94 -15.80
C VAL A 376 4.83 20.95 -15.41
N GLY A 377 4.09 21.25 -14.35
CA GLY A 377 2.86 20.56 -13.97
C GLY A 377 1.66 21.26 -14.59
N VAL A 378 0.75 20.51 -15.18
CA VAL A 378 -0.45 21.02 -15.84
C VAL A 378 -1.67 20.25 -15.38
N ALA A 379 -2.75 20.95 -15.02
CA ALA A 379 -4.02 20.31 -14.73
C ALA A 379 -4.59 19.63 -16.00
N VAL A 380 -5.00 18.37 -15.86
CA VAL A 380 -5.57 17.54 -16.94
C VAL A 380 -6.93 16.97 -16.53
N THR A 381 -7.72 16.56 -17.52
CA THR A 381 -9.12 16.16 -17.32
C THR A 381 -9.35 14.65 -17.40
N GLY A 382 -8.28 13.86 -17.48
CA GLY A 382 -8.39 12.40 -17.51
C GLY A 382 -7.25 11.71 -18.25
N HIS A 383 -7.34 10.37 -18.32
CA HIS A 383 -6.36 9.53 -18.99
C HIS A 383 -6.21 9.89 -20.48
N GLY A 384 -4.97 9.99 -20.95
CA GLY A 384 -4.63 10.31 -22.35
C GLY A 384 -4.61 11.81 -22.68
N ASP A 385 -4.98 12.70 -21.74
CA ASP A 385 -4.88 14.14 -21.96
C ASP A 385 -3.40 14.61 -21.91
N SER A 386 -2.58 14.00 -21.05
CA SER A 386 -1.13 14.26 -21.01
C SER A 386 -0.46 13.98 -22.36
N THR A 387 -0.77 12.86 -22.99
CA THR A 387 -0.25 12.50 -24.30
C THR A 387 -0.62 13.53 -25.37
N LYS A 388 -1.87 13.99 -25.37
CA LYS A 388 -2.34 15.02 -26.32
C LYS A 388 -1.62 16.36 -26.11
N ILE A 389 -1.35 16.73 -24.86
CA ILE A 389 -0.59 17.94 -24.52
C ILE A 389 0.84 17.81 -25.03
N ALA A 390 1.53 16.70 -24.73
CA ALA A 390 2.89 16.43 -25.18
C ALA A 390 2.99 16.48 -26.72
N GLU A 391 2.09 15.81 -27.44
CA GLU A 391 2.04 15.83 -28.90
C GLU A 391 1.81 17.24 -29.45
N LYS A 392 0.95 18.05 -28.82
CA LYS A 392 0.70 19.44 -29.21
C LYS A 392 1.98 20.26 -29.16
N PHE A 393 2.75 20.15 -28.08
CA PHE A 393 4.01 20.88 -27.93
C PHE A 393 5.09 20.37 -28.89
N ILE A 394 5.24 19.09 -29.08
CA ILE A 394 6.18 18.47 -30.02
C ILE A 394 5.89 18.95 -31.45
N LYS A 395 4.61 18.98 -31.88
CA LYS A 395 4.19 19.52 -33.19
C LYS A 395 4.51 21.00 -33.35
N LYS A 396 4.67 21.76 -32.27
CA LYS A 396 5.07 23.17 -32.27
C LYS A 396 6.58 23.39 -32.09
N GLY A 397 7.38 22.33 -32.18
CA GLY A 397 8.84 22.38 -32.11
C GLY A 397 9.40 22.45 -30.67
N ILE A 398 8.59 22.25 -29.66
CA ILE A 398 9.03 22.22 -28.26
C ILE A 398 9.30 20.75 -27.86
N ALA A 399 10.57 20.44 -27.58
CA ALA A 399 10.94 19.14 -27.07
C ALA A 399 10.26 18.91 -25.71
N THR A 400 9.36 17.93 -25.65
CA THR A 400 8.50 17.66 -24.50
C THR A 400 8.54 16.17 -24.15
N LEU A 401 8.83 15.86 -22.89
CA LEU A 401 8.81 14.52 -22.33
C LEU A 401 7.70 14.44 -21.29
N ASP A 402 6.77 13.51 -21.46
CA ASP A 402 5.73 13.22 -20.45
C ASP A 402 6.36 12.43 -19.29
N LEU A 403 6.36 13.06 -18.11
CA LEU A 403 6.89 12.53 -16.86
C LEU A 403 5.80 12.05 -15.90
N SER A 404 4.53 12.06 -16.32
CA SER A 404 3.38 11.78 -15.45
C SER A 404 3.44 10.39 -14.79
N HIS A 405 4.18 9.45 -15.39
CA HIS A 405 4.42 8.09 -14.87
C HIS A 405 5.88 7.86 -14.43
N ASN A 406 6.72 8.89 -14.41
CA ASN A 406 8.12 8.77 -14.01
C ASN A 406 8.29 8.94 -12.50
N GLU A 407 8.69 7.86 -11.80
CA GLU A 407 8.84 7.85 -10.34
C GLU A 407 9.93 8.80 -9.84
N LEU A 408 11.05 8.92 -10.55
CA LEU A 408 12.12 9.86 -10.21
C LEU A 408 11.61 11.29 -10.23
N ALA A 409 10.82 11.65 -11.25
CA ALA A 409 10.23 12.99 -11.37
C ALA A 409 9.25 13.25 -10.23
N LYS A 410 8.35 12.30 -9.94
CA LYS A 410 7.33 12.44 -8.90
C LYS A 410 7.89 12.56 -7.50
N GLN A 411 8.92 11.78 -7.17
CA GLN A 411 9.41 11.67 -5.81
C GLN A 411 10.53 12.68 -5.49
N HIS A 412 11.36 13.03 -6.46
CA HIS A 412 12.61 13.74 -6.22
C HIS A 412 12.76 15.04 -7.01
N ILE A 413 12.58 15.03 -8.34
CA ILE A 413 12.92 16.15 -9.20
C ILE A 413 12.11 17.40 -8.89
N ARG A 414 10.85 17.29 -8.54
CA ARG A 414 9.99 18.41 -8.11
C ARG A 414 10.62 19.30 -7.03
N ASN A 415 11.57 18.77 -6.26
CA ASN A 415 12.20 19.48 -5.15
C ASN A 415 13.68 19.85 -5.43
N MET A 416 14.23 19.45 -6.60
CA MET A 416 15.67 19.54 -6.88
C MET A 416 16.03 20.16 -8.22
N ILE A 417 15.10 20.83 -8.88
CA ILE A 417 15.31 21.32 -10.25
C ILE A 417 16.43 22.35 -10.32
N GLY A 418 17.31 22.17 -11.32
CA GLY A 418 18.44 23.04 -11.60
C GLY A 418 19.71 22.67 -10.86
N GLY A 419 19.86 21.42 -10.46
CA GLY A 419 21.02 20.88 -9.78
C GLY A 419 22.12 20.28 -10.67
N ALA A 420 22.26 20.70 -11.93
CA ALA A 420 23.38 20.26 -12.77
C ALA A 420 24.73 20.57 -12.10
N CYS A 421 25.60 19.58 -12.00
CA CYS A 421 26.89 19.68 -11.35
C CYS A 421 28.00 19.32 -12.35
N THR A 422 28.70 20.31 -12.86
CA THR A 422 29.84 20.13 -13.79
C THR A 422 31.06 19.45 -13.14
N GLY A 423 31.12 19.40 -11.82
CA GLY A 423 32.16 18.72 -11.05
C GLY A 423 31.95 17.22 -10.80
N ALA A 424 30.77 16.70 -11.06
CA ALA A 424 30.45 15.29 -10.85
C ALA A 424 30.89 14.43 -12.05
N ILE A 425 32.09 13.87 -11.97
CA ILE A 425 32.67 13.02 -13.01
C ILE A 425 32.30 11.57 -12.75
N ASN A 426 31.93 10.82 -13.78
CA ASN A 426 31.55 9.39 -13.70
C ASN A 426 30.43 9.10 -12.71
N GLU A 427 29.46 10.00 -12.56
CA GLU A 427 28.35 9.88 -11.63
C GLU A 427 27.40 8.74 -12.05
N MET A 428 27.02 7.93 -11.09
CA MET A 428 25.90 7.00 -11.16
C MET A 428 24.83 7.49 -10.20
N VAL A 429 23.57 7.52 -10.66
CA VAL A 429 22.44 7.95 -9.84
C VAL A 429 21.58 6.75 -9.48
N LEU A 430 21.39 6.55 -8.19
CA LEU A 430 20.68 5.42 -7.62
C LEU A 430 19.57 5.92 -6.70
N ARG A 431 18.41 5.30 -6.78
CA ARG A 431 17.29 5.53 -5.87
C ARG A 431 17.17 4.33 -4.93
N PHE A 432 17.17 4.59 -3.61
CA PHE A 432 17.09 3.56 -2.57
C PHE A 432 15.80 3.69 -1.77
N GLU A 433 15.33 2.56 -1.22
CA GLU A 433 14.35 2.52 -0.14
C GLU A 433 15.07 2.18 1.17
N PHE A 434 15.01 3.11 2.14
CA PHE A 434 15.57 2.92 3.47
C PHE A 434 14.47 2.72 4.51
N PRO A 435 14.62 1.77 5.45
CA PRO A 435 13.74 1.72 6.61
C PRO A 435 13.92 2.98 7.46
N GLU A 436 12.80 3.59 7.86
CA GLU A 436 12.76 4.82 8.67
C GLU A 436 13.10 4.53 10.13
N ARG A 437 14.40 4.35 10.42
CA ARG A 437 14.92 4.17 11.78
C ARG A 437 16.25 4.90 11.99
N ALA A 438 16.54 5.26 13.24
CA ALA A 438 17.80 5.87 13.61
C ALA A 438 19.00 4.99 13.20
N GLY A 439 20.06 5.62 12.68
CA GLY A 439 21.31 4.97 12.32
C GLY A 439 21.40 4.38 10.91
N VAL A 440 20.30 4.13 10.20
CA VAL A 440 20.33 3.54 8.84
C VAL A 440 21.05 4.45 7.87
N LEU A 441 20.72 5.74 7.88
CA LEU A 441 21.37 6.72 7.04
C LEU A 441 22.88 6.82 7.34
N LEU A 442 23.26 6.84 8.61
CA LEU A 442 24.67 6.89 9.02
C LEU A 442 25.42 5.65 8.55
N ASN A 443 24.84 4.45 8.70
CA ASN A 443 25.44 3.20 8.25
C ASN A 443 25.63 3.18 6.73
N PHE A 444 24.64 3.63 5.97
CA PHE A 444 24.73 3.75 4.52
C PHE A 444 25.83 4.73 4.11
N LEU A 445 25.86 5.93 4.66
CA LEU A 445 26.87 6.95 4.36
C LEU A 445 28.27 6.45 4.71
N THR A 446 28.44 5.80 5.85
CA THR A 446 29.70 5.21 6.27
C THR A 446 30.16 4.15 5.26
N SER A 447 29.29 3.25 4.84
CA SER A 447 29.62 2.17 3.90
C SER A 447 30.03 2.70 2.52
N VAL A 448 29.32 3.70 1.99
CA VAL A 448 29.57 4.25 0.66
C VAL A 448 30.79 5.18 0.66
N SER A 449 30.89 6.09 1.64
CA SER A 449 31.94 7.11 1.68
C SER A 449 33.36 6.57 1.87
N LEU A 450 33.50 5.32 2.29
CA LEU A 450 34.81 4.65 2.38
C LEU A 450 35.42 4.32 1.00
N HIS A 451 34.61 4.24 -0.04
CA HIS A 451 35.04 3.75 -1.35
C HIS A 451 34.81 4.75 -2.48
N TRP A 452 33.69 5.49 -2.46
CA TRP A 452 33.29 6.40 -3.54
C TRP A 452 32.74 7.70 -2.99
N ASN A 453 32.93 8.80 -3.74
CA ASN A 453 32.41 10.10 -3.38
C ASN A 453 30.93 10.23 -3.73
N ILE A 454 30.15 10.81 -2.83
CA ILE A 454 28.74 11.14 -3.06
C ILE A 454 28.67 12.53 -3.67
N SER A 455 28.04 12.65 -4.83
CA SER A 455 27.87 13.90 -5.60
C SER A 455 26.46 14.47 -5.55
N LEU A 456 25.47 13.63 -5.23
CA LEU A 456 24.08 13.99 -5.04
C LEU A 456 23.52 13.19 -3.88
N PHE A 457 22.78 13.83 -3.01
CA PHE A 457 22.06 13.13 -1.95
C PHE A 457 20.77 13.85 -1.63
N GLN A 458 19.65 13.14 -1.81
CA GLN A 458 18.35 13.65 -1.39
C GLN A 458 17.63 12.55 -0.60
N TYR A 459 17.31 12.89 0.62
CA TYR A 459 16.50 12.07 1.51
C TYR A 459 15.28 12.86 1.95
N ARG A 460 14.12 12.21 1.93
CA ARG A 460 12.88 12.78 2.43
C ARG A 460 12.12 11.73 3.23
N ASN A 461 11.93 12.00 4.51
CA ASN A 461 10.99 11.24 5.34
C ASN A 461 9.56 11.52 4.86
N GLN A 462 8.84 10.49 4.50
CA GLN A 462 7.46 10.56 3.98
C GLN A 462 6.44 10.03 5.00
N GLY A 463 6.87 9.79 6.25
CA GLY A 463 6.01 9.27 7.32
C GLY A 463 5.59 7.81 7.16
N GLY A 464 6.28 7.06 6.27
CA GLY A 464 6.11 5.62 6.11
C GLY A 464 7.13 4.82 6.91
N ASP A 465 7.07 3.50 6.83
CA ASP A 465 8.09 2.61 7.41
C ASP A 465 9.42 2.68 6.62
N PHE A 466 9.40 3.28 5.43
CA PHE A 466 10.53 3.43 4.52
C PHE A 466 10.54 4.83 3.89
N GLY A 467 11.73 5.40 3.77
CA GLY A 467 12.01 6.64 3.07
C GLY A 467 12.66 6.37 1.72
N SER A 468 12.39 7.25 0.76
CA SER A 468 13.03 7.22 -0.56
C SER A 468 14.26 8.14 -0.55
N VAL A 469 15.39 7.63 -1.03
CA VAL A 469 16.68 8.34 -1.06
C VAL A 469 17.22 8.35 -2.48
N LEU A 470 17.54 9.53 -3.00
CA LEU A 470 18.25 9.68 -4.27
C LEU A 470 19.72 9.98 -3.98
N VAL A 471 20.61 9.18 -4.57
CA VAL A 471 22.06 9.31 -4.36
C VAL A 471 22.79 9.32 -5.69
N GLY A 472 23.60 10.35 -5.94
CA GLY A 472 24.61 10.35 -6.98
C GLY A 472 25.96 9.94 -6.39
N ILE A 473 26.64 8.99 -7.03
CA ILE A 473 27.92 8.44 -6.58
C ILE A 473 28.90 8.51 -7.73
N GLN A 474 30.07 9.09 -7.48
CA GLN A 474 31.15 9.15 -8.46
C GLN A 474 31.89 7.82 -8.51
N VAL A 475 31.60 7.02 -9.54
CA VAL A 475 32.16 5.67 -9.73
C VAL A 475 33.04 5.64 -10.99
N PRO A 476 34.38 5.67 -10.83
CA PRO A 476 35.29 5.53 -11.97
C PRO A 476 34.96 4.32 -12.83
N ALA A 477 35.19 4.40 -14.12
CA ALA A 477 34.85 3.31 -15.07
C ALA A 477 35.50 1.97 -14.66
N ALA A 478 36.72 2.00 -14.12
CA ALA A 478 37.42 0.83 -13.62
C ALA A 478 36.73 0.15 -12.43
N ASP A 479 36.00 0.93 -11.61
CA ASP A 479 35.38 0.44 -10.36
C ASP A 479 33.93 -0.03 -10.57
N ARG A 480 33.32 0.22 -11.73
CA ARG A 480 31.89 -0.09 -11.97
C ARG A 480 31.52 -1.55 -11.70
N ALA A 481 32.41 -2.48 -12.04
CA ALA A 481 32.17 -3.90 -11.80
C ALA A 481 32.21 -4.23 -10.29
N GLN A 482 33.12 -3.61 -9.54
CA GLN A 482 33.21 -3.73 -8.09
C GLN A 482 31.99 -3.07 -7.42
N PHE A 483 31.59 -1.90 -7.88
CA PHE A 483 30.44 -1.17 -7.36
C PHE A 483 29.14 -1.96 -7.54
N LYS A 484 28.92 -2.58 -8.70
CA LYS A 484 27.74 -3.45 -8.93
C LYS A 484 27.71 -4.66 -7.98
N LYS A 485 28.84 -5.20 -7.59
CA LYS A 485 28.93 -6.28 -6.57
C LYS A 485 28.71 -5.77 -5.15
N PHE A 486 29.09 -4.52 -4.90
CA PHE A 486 28.94 -3.88 -3.58
C PHE A 486 27.46 -3.49 -3.30
N LEU A 487 26.70 -3.00 -4.28
CA LEU A 487 25.33 -2.55 -4.09
C LEU A 487 24.41 -3.53 -3.34
N PRO A 488 24.39 -4.83 -3.66
CA PRO A 488 23.59 -5.80 -2.90
C PRO A 488 24.02 -5.95 -1.44
N THR A 489 25.28 -5.66 -1.10
CA THR A 489 25.80 -5.79 0.29
C THR A 489 25.26 -4.71 1.21
N LEU A 490 24.74 -3.61 0.66
CA LEU A 490 24.08 -2.55 1.41
C LEU A 490 22.75 -2.99 2.05
N GLY A 491 22.18 -4.10 1.59
CA GLY A 491 20.94 -4.67 2.14
C GLY A 491 19.67 -3.84 1.89
N HIS A 492 19.74 -2.87 0.98
CA HIS A 492 18.63 -1.99 0.62
C HIS A 492 18.15 -2.27 -0.79
N ARG A 493 16.83 -2.13 -1.03
CA ARG A 493 16.28 -2.15 -2.38
C ARG A 493 16.72 -0.89 -3.11
N TYR A 494 17.14 -1.03 -4.38
CA TYR A 494 17.60 0.11 -5.17
C TYR A 494 17.20 -0.03 -6.65
N TRP A 495 17.20 1.12 -7.33
CA TRP A 495 17.05 1.25 -8.79
C TRP A 495 18.19 2.09 -9.33
N ASP A 496 18.75 1.67 -10.46
CA ASP A 496 19.73 2.45 -11.22
C ASP A 496 18.97 3.44 -12.11
N GLU A 497 19.13 4.72 -11.82
CA GLU A 497 18.50 5.84 -12.52
C GLU A 497 19.50 6.59 -13.43
N THR A 498 20.70 6.04 -13.61
CA THR A 498 21.79 6.70 -14.36
C THR A 498 21.42 7.01 -15.81
N ASP A 499 20.63 6.12 -16.44
CA ASP A 499 20.15 6.30 -17.82
C ASP A 499 18.75 6.96 -17.87
N ASN A 500 18.21 7.37 -16.75
CA ASN A 500 16.90 8.04 -16.71
C ASN A 500 17.01 9.41 -17.41
N PRO A 501 16.13 9.72 -18.40
CA PRO A 501 16.19 10.98 -19.11
C PRO A 501 16.03 12.21 -18.21
N VAL A 502 15.33 12.07 -17.09
CA VAL A 502 15.17 13.15 -16.10
C VAL A 502 16.52 13.49 -15.43
N TYR A 503 17.34 12.51 -15.12
CA TYR A 503 18.69 12.76 -14.62
C TYR A 503 19.52 13.56 -15.63
N THR A 504 19.49 13.16 -16.91
CA THR A 504 20.25 13.86 -17.97
C THR A 504 19.81 15.30 -18.16
N LEU A 505 18.49 15.58 -18.04
CA LEU A 505 17.93 16.92 -18.28
C LEU A 505 18.13 17.88 -17.09
N PHE A 506 18.10 17.38 -15.86
CA PHE A 506 18.00 18.26 -14.68
C PHE A 506 19.13 18.14 -13.68
N LEU A 507 19.89 17.06 -13.70
CA LEU A 507 20.90 16.78 -12.67
C LEU A 507 22.31 16.55 -13.22
N LYS A 508 22.45 16.27 -14.55
CA LYS A 508 23.73 16.02 -15.20
C LYS A 508 24.38 17.27 -15.75
#